data_b9002126854ced9c0277990f17fd01bd
#
_entry.id   b9002126854ced9c0277990f17fd01bd
#
_cell.length_a   1.000
_cell.length_b   1.000
_cell.length_c   1.000
_cell.angle_alpha   90.00
_cell.angle_beta   90.00
_cell.angle_gamma   90.00
#
_symmetry.space_group_name_H-M   'P 1'
#
loop_
_entity.id
_entity.type
_entity.pdbx_description
1 polymer ?
#
loop_
_entity_poly.entity_id
_entity_poly.type
_entity_poly.pdbx_seq_one_letter_code
_entity_poly.pdbx_strand_id
1 'polypeptide(L)'
;MGWLPVVMISEPIFPTLVQAFYSRVTYGLGGPVMSMVRGVEIRLSPKSICRILDIPSVGLLVYEAKAWPTMPGFELREVVQRLCGLADAQGMGKPSAHSLIVPSRVLHHMIYFILLPQGRHRDEVSYLEAFIVDSILTGRQIHVGYLMMMHMISYIESMT
;
A
#
# COMPACT_ATOMS: atom_id res chain seq x y z
N MET A 1 15.82 -7.19 2.26
CA MET A 1 14.46 -6.95 1.71
C MET A 1 13.61 -6.26 2.78
N GLY A 2 13.17 -5.03 2.50
CA GLY A 2 12.56 -4.16 3.53
C GLY A 2 11.10 -4.42 3.90
N TRP A 3 10.44 -5.49 3.42
CA TRP A 3 9.03 -5.75 3.65
C TRP A 3 8.73 -6.62 4.88
N LEU A 4 9.70 -7.42 5.30
CA LEU A 4 9.51 -8.39 6.39
C LEU A 4 9.07 -7.72 7.71
N PRO A 5 9.68 -6.61 8.16
CA PRO A 5 9.24 -5.93 9.39
C PRO A 5 7.79 -5.47 9.34
N VAL A 6 7.31 -5.02 8.17
CA VAL A 6 5.94 -4.51 8.00
C VAL A 6 4.89 -5.61 8.17
N VAL A 7 5.17 -6.82 7.70
CA VAL A 7 4.24 -7.96 7.79
C VAL A 7 4.37 -8.75 9.10
N MET A 8 5.41 -8.47 9.89
CA MET A 8 5.70 -9.13 11.18
C MET A 8 5.21 -8.30 12.38
N ILE A 9 4.46 -7.22 12.17
CA ILE A 9 3.92 -6.41 13.27
C ILE A 9 2.92 -7.24 14.07
N SER A 10 3.25 -7.51 15.32
CA SER A 10 2.43 -8.28 16.27
C SER A 10 2.00 -7.47 17.50
N GLU A 11 2.20 -6.16 17.47
CA GLU A 11 1.83 -5.28 18.57
C GLU A 11 0.30 -5.22 18.76
N PRO A 12 -0.18 -5.15 20.03
CA PRO A 12 -1.61 -5.07 20.29
C PRO A 12 -2.21 -3.77 19.74
N ILE A 13 -3.34 -3.90 19.05
CA ILE A 13 -4.09 -2.75 18.54
C ILE A 13 -5.00 -2.22 19.63
N PHE A 14 -4.96 -0.90 19.86
CA PHE A 14 -5.82 -0.19 20.79
C PHE A 14 -6.88 0.60 20.02
N PRO A 15 -8.09 0.03 19.77
CA PRO A 15 -9.12 0.65 18.91
C PRO A 15 -9.49 2.08 19.34
N THR A 16 -9.56 2.32 20.66
CA THR A 16 -9.90 3.66 21.21
C THR A 16 -8.85 4.72 20.86
N LEU A 17 -7.57 4.36 20.79
CA LEU A 17 -6.51 5.28 20.39
C LEU A 17 -6.55 5.53 18.88
N VAL A 18 -6.84 4.50 18.09
CA VAL A 18 -7.01 4.62 16.64
C VAL A 18 -8.20 5.54 16.31
N GLN A 19 -9.34 5.34 16.97
CA GLN A 19 -10.51 6.22 16.82
C GLN A 19 -10.21 7.66 17.23
N ALA A 20 -9.52 7.86 18.37
CA ALA A 20 -9.12 9.18 18.83
C ALA A 20 -8.17 9.86 17.84
N PHE A 21 -7.25 9.12 17.19
CA PHE A 21 -6.38 9.63 16.15
C PHE A 21 -7.18 10.11 14.95
N TYR A 22 -8.03 9.27 14.37
CA TYR A 22 -8.80 9.60 13.17
C TYR A 22 -9.88 10.68 13.40
N SER A 23 -10.40 10.80 14.61
CA SER A 23 -11.42 11.83 14.93
C SER A 23 -10.90 13.27 14.87
N ARG A 24 -9.59 13.48 14.94
CA ARG A 24 -8.95 14.82 14.97
C ARG A 24 -7.82 14.95 13.96
N VAL A 25 -7.79 14.06 12.99
CA VAL A 25 -6.73 14.04 11.99
C VAL A 25 -6.86 15.21 11.03
N THR A 26 -5.71 15.82 10.74
CA THR A 26 -5.55 16.88 9.72
C THR A 26 -4.37 16.55 8.83
N TYR A 27 -4.42 16.99 7.60
CA TYR A 27 -3.32 16.83 6.64
C TYR A 27 -3.32 18.01 5.67
N GLY A 28 -2.13 18.34 5.12
CA GLY A 28 -1.99 19.32 4.05
C GLY A 28 -1.52 18.66 2.77
N LEU A 29 -1.63 19.35 1.65
CA LEU A 29 -1.11 18.90 0.34
C LEU A 29 0.40 18.57 0.46
N GLY A 30 0.74 17.29 0.40
CA GLY A 30 2.12 16.82 0.53
C GLY A 30 2.73 16.94 1.91
N GLY A 31 1.96 17.36 2.91
CA GLY A 31 2.39 17.50 4.30
C GLY A 31 2.17 16.23 5.14
N PRO A 32 2.70 16.23 6.37
CA PRO A 32 2.48 15.12 7.29
C PRO A 32 1.00 15.04 7.72
N VAL A 33 0.58 13.82 8.06
CA VAL A 33 -0.68 13.59 8.75
C VAL A 33 -0.48 13.94 10.23
N MET A 34 -1.34 14.78 10.78
CA MET A 34 -1.26 15.25 12.17
C MET A 34 -2.54 14.95 12.92
N SER A 35 -2.43 14.62 14.19
CA SER A 35 -3.57 14.46 15.09
C SER A 35 -3.19 14.77 16.53
N MET A 36 -4.20 14.99 17.38
CA MET A 36 -4.03 15.17 18.81
C MET A 36 -4.73 14.02 19.56
N VAL A 37 -3.95 13.18 20.24
CA VAL A 37 -4.48 12.05 21.00
C VAL A 37 -4.14 12.22 22.46
N ARG A 38 -5.14 12.36 23.32
CA ARG A 38 -4.96 12.56 24.78
C ARG A 38 -3.99 13.69 25.14
N GLY A 39 -4.05 14.81 24.40
CA GLY A 39 -3.16 15.95 24.62
C GLY A 39 -1.75 15.81 24.03
N VAL A 40 -1.46 14.71 23.36
CA VAL A 40 -0.18 14.47 22.67
C VAL A 40 -0.35 14.68 21.18
N GLU A 41 0.48 15.56 20.61
CA GLU A 41 0.52 15.75 19.16
C GLU A 41 1.24 14.56 18.50
N ILE A 42 0.56 13.94 17.53
CA ILE A 42 1.11 12.87 16.70
C ILE A 42 1.30 13.42 15.30
N ARG A 43 2.53 13.34 14.80
CA ARG A 43 2.91 13.79 13.47
C ARG A 43 3.52 12.64 12.68
N LEU A 44 2.82 12.21 11.64
CA LEU A 44 3.25 11.10 10.77
C LEU A 44 3.68 11.64 9.39
N SER A 45 4.95 11.53 9.11
CA SER A 45 5.55 11.75 7.80
C SER A 45 6.05 10.41 7.24
N PRO A 46 6.33 10.29 5.93
CA PRO A 46 6.92 9.07 5.36
C PRO A 46 8.16 8.61 6.14
N LYS A 47 9.04 9.55 6.50
CA LYS A 47 10.27 9.27 7.25
C LYS A 47 9.98 8.81 8.68
N SER A 48 9.02 9.42 9.38
CA SER A 48 8.67 9.00 10.74
C SER A 48 8.00 7.63 10.76
N ILE A 49 7.17 7.31 9.78
CA ILE A 49 6.56 5.98 9.61
C ILE A 49 7.66 4.93 9.40
N CYS A 50 8.59 5.18 8.49
CA CYS A 50 9.71 4.26 8.26
C CYS A 50 10.54 4.04 9.54
N ARG A 51 10.78 5.10 10.32
CA ARG A 51 11.51 4.99 11.60
C ARG A 51 10.74 4.16 12.64
N ILE A 52 9.42 4.34 12.73
CA ILE A 52 8.56 3.57 13.66
C ILE A 52 8.58 2.09 13.31
N LEU A 53 8.56 1.76 12.01
CA LEU A 53 8.54 0.40 11.50
C LEU A 53 9.94 -0.24 11.37
N ASP A 54 11.00 0.51 11.70
CA ASP A 54 12.40 0.08 11.53
C ASP A 54 12.71 -0.38 10.09
N ILE A 55 12.26 0.39 9.11
CA ILE A 55 12.49 0.14 7.69
C ILE A 55 13.20 1.32 7.02
N PRO A 56 13.97 1.07 5.93
CA PRO A 56 14.64 2.13 5.19
C PRO A 56 13.65 3.14 4.60
N SER A 57 13.95 4.44 4.75
CA SER A 57 13.20 5.54 4.14
C SER A 57 13.73 5.83 2.74
N VAL A 58 13.61 4.85 1.85
CA VAL A 58 14.11 4.88 0.46
C VAL A 58 13.13 4.21 -0.48
N GLY A 59 13.21 4.52 -1.76
CA GLY A 59 12.41 3.90 -2.81
C GLY A 59 11.52 4.87 -3.57
N LEU A 60 10.75 4.35 -4.48
CA LEU A 60 9.86 5.09 -5.35
C LEU A 60 8.67 5.65 -4.58
N LEU A 61 8.40 6.95 -4.78
CA LEU A 61 7.25 7.65 -4.21
C LEU A 61 6.05 7.48 -5.15
N VAL A 62 5.42 6.32 -5.14
CA VAL A 62 4.27 6.03 -6.00
C VAL A 62 3.05 5.74 -5.16
N TYR A 63 1.99 6.48 -5.43
CA TYR A 63 0.65 6.22 -4.92
C TYR A 63 -0.38 6.74 -5.92
N GLU A 64 -0.94 5.86 -6.71
CA GLU A 64 -2.05 6.17 -7.61
C GLU A 64 -3.23 5.25 -7.30
N ALA A 65 -4.20 5.76 -6.54
CA ALA A 65 -5.33 4.96 -6.04
C ALA A 65 -6.28 4.48 -7.16
N LYS A 66 -6.31 5.15 -8.30
CA LYS A 66 -7.33 4.93 -9.34
C LYS A 66 -6.82 4.66 -10.76
N ALA A 67 -5.55 4.93 -11.03
CA ALA A 67 -4.96 4.76 -12.35
C ALA A 67 -3.72 3.86 -12.31
N TRP A 68 -3.38 3.28 -13.47
CA TRP A 68 -2.14 2.52 -13.60
C TRP A 68 -0.94 3.46 -13.47
N PRO A 69 0.04 3.17 -12.62
CA PRO A 69 1.23 4.01 -12.48
C PRO A 69 2.00 4.07 -13.79
N THR A 70 2.18 5.28 -14.32
CA THR A 70 2.95 5.50 -15.54
C THR A 70 4.43 5.58 -15.21
N MET A 71 5.13 4.47 -15.35
CA MET A 71 6.57 4.38 -15.07
C MET A 71 7.28 3.55 -16.14
N PRO A 72 8.50 3.94 -16.55
CA PRO A 72 9.31 3.12 -17.44
C PRO A 72 9.54 1.71 -16.86
N GLY A 73 9.34 0.68 -17.66
CA GLY A 73 9.47 -0.73 -17.26
C GLY A 73 8.33 -1.26 -16.40
N PHE A 74 7.19 -0.55 -16.38
CA PHE A 74 5.99 -0.96 -15.70
C PHE A 74 4.78 -0.96 -16.66
N GLU A 75 4.91 -1.74 -17.72
CA GLU A 75 3.84 -1.91 -18.69
C GLU A 75 2.77 -2.87 -18.15
N LEU A 76 1.51 -2.44 -18.14
CA LEU A 76 0.39 -3.24 -17.61
C LEU A 76 0.39 -4.67 -18.14
N ARG A 77 0.61 -4.83 -19.44
CA ARG A 77 0.65 -6.12 -20.10
C ARG A 77 1.71 -7.05 -19.50
N GLU A 78 2.94 -6.55 -19.33
CA GLU A 78 4.05 -7.33 -18.79
C GLU A 78 3.83 -7.71 -17.34
N VAL A 79 3.25 -6.80 -16.56
CA VAL A 79 2.91 -7.05 -15.16
C VAL A 79 1.84 -8.13 -15.06
N VAL A 80 0.76 -8.04 -15.84
CA VAL A 80 -0.29 -9.06 -15.86
C VAL A 80 0.27 -10.42 -16.29
N GLN A 81 1.16 -10.45 -17.28
CA GLN A 81 1.84 -11.70 -17.68
C GLN A 81 2.63 -12.33 -16.54
N ARG A 82 3.42 -11.53 -15.80
CA ARG A 82 4.19 -12.02 -14.65
C ARG A 82 3.29 -12.49 -13.52
N LEU A 83 2.28 -11.69 -13.16
CA LEU A 83 1.40 -11.99 -12.03
C LEU A 83 0.52 -13.21 -12.28
N CYS A 84 0.10 -13.44 -13.51
CA CYS A 84 -0.78 -14.53 -13.90
C CYS A 84 -0.06 -15.72 -14.55
N GLY A 85 1.25 -15.60 -14.82
CA GLY A 85 2.01 -16.65 -15.50
C GLY A 85 1.59 -16.89 -16.95
N LEU A 86 1.11 -15.85 -17.64
CA LEU A 86 0.60 -15.94 -19.01
C LEU A 86 1.68 -15.63 -20.03
N ALA A 87 1.66 -16.34 -21.16
CA ALA A 87 2.55 -16.05 -22.27
C ALA A 87 2.14 -14.75 -23.02
N ASP A 88 0.86 -14.44 -23.05
CA ASP A 88 0.30 -13.22 -23.64
C ASP A 88 -0.89 -12.73 -22.82
N ALA A 89 -0.95 -11.43 -22.60
CA ALA A 89 -2.01 -10.74 -21.87
C ALA A 89 -2.69 -9.66 -22.73
N GLN A 90 -2.74 -9.84 -24.05
CA GLN A 90 -3.41 -8.87 -24.94
C GLN A 90 -4.88 -8.71 -24.60
N GLY A 91 -5.30 -7.45 -24.41
CA GLY A 91 -6.70 -7.13 -24.11
C GLY A 91 -7.15 -7.42 -22.69
N MET A 92 -6.27 -7.89 -21.81
CA MET A 92 -6.60 -8.08 -20.40
C MET A 92 -6.53 -6.75 -19.66
N GLY A 93 -7.61 -6.46 -18.91
CA GLY A 93 -7.64 -5.37 -17.93
C GLY A 93 -7.03 -5.79 -16.58
N LYS A 94 -7.64 -5.35 -15.49
CA LYS A 94 -7.25 -5.76 -14.14
C LYS A 94 -7.33 -7.29 -13.99
N PRO A 95 -6.29 -7.93 -13.44
CA PRO A 95 -6.35 -9.36 -13.18
C PRO A 95 -7.35 -9.68 -12.05
N SER A 96 -7.99 -10.84 -12.14
CA SER A 96 -8.71 -11.42 -11.01
C SER A 96 -7.71 -12.02 -10.00
N ALA A 97 -8.02 -11.96 -8.71
CA ALA A 97 -7.21 -12.62 -7.68
C ALA A 97 -7.08 -14.14 -7.92
N HIS A 98 -8.10 -14.75 -8.54
CA HIS A 98 -8.08 -16.18 -8.90
C HIS A 98 -7.15 -16.51 -10.07
N SER A 99 -6.86 -15.54 -10.94
CA SER A 99 -5.95 -15.73 -12.09
C SER A 99 -4.47 -15.60 -11.71
N LEU A 100 -4.16 -15.14 -10.50
CA LEU A 100 -2.79 -14.99 -10.03
C LEU A 100 -2.12 -16.35 -9.81
N ILE A 101 -0.83 -16.46 -10.19
CA ILE A 101 0.01 -17.60 -9.76
C ILE A 101 0.20 -17.59 -8.24
N VAL A 102 0.57 -18.73 -7.68
CA VAL A 102 0.65 -18.91 -6.22
C VAL A 102 1.47 -17.83 -5.50
N PRO A 103 2.72 -17.48 -5.92
CA PRO A 103 3.48 -16.43 -5.25
C PRO A 103 2.78 -15.07 -5.29
N SER A 104 2.24 -14.68 -6.44
CA SER A 104 1.51 -13.42 -6.63
C SER A 104 0.26 -13.37 -5.76
N ARG A 105 -0.46 -14.48 -5.63
CA ARG A 105 -1.66 -14.59 -4.81
C ARG A 105 -1.36 -14.45 -3.33
N VAL A 106 -0.30 -15.09 -2.84
CA VAL A 106 0.13 -14.96 -1.43
C VAL A 106 0.50 -13.50 -1.12
N LEU A 107 1.32 -12.87 -1.96
CA LEU A 107 1.69 -11.47 -1.79
C LEU A 107 0.48 -10.53 -1.87
N HIS A 108 -0.43 -10.76 -2.79
CA HIS A 108 -1.67 -9.99 -2.90
C HIS A 108 -2.50 -10.09 -1.60
N HIS A 109 -2.67 -11.28 -1.04
CA HIS A 109 -3.35 -11.46 0.24
C HIS A 109 -2.66 -10.68 1.38
N MET A 110 -1.33 -10.76 1.48
CA MET A 110 -0.58 -10.01 2.50
C MET A 110 -0.77 -8.50 2.34
N ILE A 111 -0.68 -7.98 1.12
CA ILE A 111 -0.86 -6.55 0.83
C ILE A 111 -2.29 -6.12 1.16
N TYR A 112 -3.28 -6.88 0.71
CA TYR A 112 -4.69 -6.59 0.95
C TYR A 112 -5.05 -6.54 2.43
N PHE A 113 -4.56 -7.48 3.24
CA PHE A 113 -4.92 -7.56 4.65
C PHE A 113 -4.08 -6.66 5.56
N ILE A 114 -2.83 -6.39 5.22
CA ILE A 114 -1.88 -5.71 6.11
C ILE A 114 -1.60 -4.27 5.69
N LEU A 115 -1.29 -4.05 4.40
CA LEU A 115 -0.85 -2.74 3.92
C LEU A 115 -1.99 -1.85 3.46
N LEU A 116 -2.97 -2.41 2.76
CA LEU A 116 -4.05 -1.68 2.10
C LEU A 116 -5.40 -2.33 2.39
N PRO A 117 -5.83 -2.40 3.65
CA PRO A 117 -7.12 -3.01 3.98
C PRO A 117 -8.26 -2.19 3.35
N GLN A 118 -8.72 -2.64 2.19
CA GLN A 118 -9.86 -2.09 1.48
C GLN A 118 -11.03 -3.06 1.64
N GLY A 119 -12.06 -2.70 2.36
CA GLY A 119 -13.20 -3.57 2.69
C GLY A 119 -14.07 -4.02 1.49
N ARG A 120 -13.58 -3.96 0.25
CA ARG A 120 -14.35 -4.24 -0.97
C ARG A 120 -13.55 -5.07 -1.97
N HIS A 121 -14.26 -5.97 -2.68
CA HIS A 121 -13.79 -6.71 -3.87
C HIS A 121 -12.49 -7.50 -3.73
N ARG A 122 -12.52 -8.55 -2.92
CA ARG A 122 -11.41 -9.52 -2.79
C ARG A 122 -11.06 -10.22 -4.11
N ASP A 123 -11.96 -10.18 -5.08
CA ASP A 123 -11.82 -10.93 -6.33
C ASP A 123 -11.08 -10.16 -7.42
N GLU A 124 -10.92 -8.85 -7.27
CA GLU A 124 -10.17 -8.00 -8.20
C GLU A 124 -8.87 -7.52 -7.58
N VAL A 125 -7.81 -7.53 -8.38
CA VAL A 125 -6.52 -6.94 -8.00
C VAL A 125 -6.51 -5.48 -8.46
N SER A 126 -6.42 -4.53 -7.55
CA SER A 126 -6.30 -3.12 -7.91
C SER A 126 -4.96 -2.85 -8.60
N TYR A 127 -4.87 -1.75 -9.34
CA TYR A 127 -3.60 -1.36 -9.98
C TYR A 127 -2.47 -1.13 -8.97
N LEU A 128 -2.80 -0.55 -7.83
CA LEU A 128 -1.83 -0.33 -6.76
C LEU A 128 -1.33 -1.65 -6.17
N GLU A 129 -2.23 -2.61 -5.91
CA GLU A 129 -1.86 -3.93 -5.42
C GLU A 129 -1.00 -4.68 -6.44
N ALA A 130 -1.38 -4.67 -7.73
CA ALA A 130 -0.58 -5.25 -8.80
C ALA A 130 0.81 -4.63 -8.88
N PHE A 131 0.90 -3.30 -8.75
CA PHE A 131 2.18 -2.58 -8.72
C PHE A 131 3.05 -3.02 -7.54
N ILE A 132 2.49 -3.14 -6.35
CA ILE A 132 3.24 -3.54 -5.16
C ILE A 132 3.69 -5.00 -5.28
N VAL A 133 2.82 -5.91 -5.70
CA VAL A 133 3.16 -7.34 -5.92
C VAL A 133 4.30 -7.46 -6.95
N ASP A 134 4.17 -6.81 -8.09
CA ASP A 134 5.19 -6.83 -9.14
C ASP A 134 6.52 -6.23 -8.66
N SER A 135 6.46 -5.16 -7.91
CA SER A 135 7.66 -4.53 -7.35
C SER A 135 8.39 -5.44 -6.36
N ILE A 136 7.66 -6.19 -5.54
CA ILE A 136 8.28 -7.18 -4.64
C ILE A 136 8.91 -8.31 -5.44
N LEU A 137 8.23 -8.85 -6.45
CA LEU A 137 8.71 -9.95 -7.28
C LEU A 137 9.94 -9.56 -8.12
N THR A 138 9.99 -8.33 -8.59
CA THR A 138 11.11 -7.81 -9.42
C THR A 138 12.23 -7.16 -8.60
N GLY A 139 12.10 -7.10 -7.27
CA GLY A 139 13.08 -6.46 -6.40
C GLY A 139 13.09 -4.93 -6.46
N ARG A 140 12.04 -4.33 -7.04
CA ARG A 140 11.89 -2.87 -7.11
C ARG A 140 11.60 -2.31 -5.73
N GLN A 141 12.29 -1.24 -5.37
CA GLN A 141 12.18 -0.63 -4.05
C GLN A 141 11.10 0.44 -4.03
N ILE A 142 10.07 0.24 -3.22
CA ILE A 142 8.99 1.21 -2.98
C ILE A 142 9.19 1.88 -1.62
N HIS A 143 8.89 3.17 -1.54
CA HIS A 143 8.92 3.91 -0.28
C HIS A 143 7.68 3.59 0.57
N VAL A 144 7.79 2.57 1.42
CA VAL A 144 6.65 2.04 2.21
C VAL A 144 6.01 3.10 3.10
N GLY A 145 6.80 3.93 3.78
CA GLY A 145 6.26 5.00 4.63
C GLY A 145 5.45 6.04 3.85
N TYR A 146 5.83 6.34 2.61
CA TYR A 146 5.05 7.20 1.73
C TYR A 146 3.74 6.52 1.31
N LEU A 147 3.80 5.26 0.90
CA LEU A 147 2.63 4.46 0.53
C LEU A 147 1.61 4.42 1.67
N MET A 148 2.06 4.14 2.89
CA MET A 148 1.18 4.08 4.06
C MET A 148 0.57 5.44 4.40
N MET A 149 1.36 6.53 4.35
CA MET A 149 0.85 7.88 4.60
C MET A 149 -0.22 8.26 3.58
N MET A 150 0.01 8.00 2.30
CA MET A 150 -0.97 8.30 1.25
C MET A 150 -2.23 7.45 1.37
N HIS A 151 -2.10 6.19 1.80
CA HIS A 151 -3.25 5.34 2.07
C HIS A 151 -4.09 5.88 3.24
N MET A 152 -3.45 6.36 4.31
CA MET A 152 -4.14 7.01 5.42
C MET A 152 -4.89 8.27 4.95
N ILE A 153 -4.27 9.11 4.13
CA ILE A 153 -4.90 10.32 3.57
C ILE A 153 -6.12 9.94 2.73
N SER A 154 -5.98 8.98 1.81
CA SER A 154 -7.10 8.50 0.99
C SER A 154 -8.25 7.95 1.82
N TYR A 155 -7.95 7.27 2.94
CA TYR A 155 -8.98 6.80 3.87
C TYR A 155 -9.71 7.97 4.54
N ILE A 156 -8.97 8.98 5.02
CA ILE A 156 -9.55 10.19 5.64
C ILE A 156 -10.46 10.91 4.63
N GLU A 157 -10.01 11.08 3.38
CA GLU A 157 -10.80 11.69 2.31
C GLU A 157 -12.10 10.92 2.01
N SER A 158 -12.08 9.61 2.17
CA SER A 158 -13.28 8.79 1.96
C SER A 158 -14.32 8.90 3.08
N MET A 159 -13.94 9.44 4.23
CA MET A 159 -14.83 9.66 5.39
C MET A 159 -15.51 11.04 5.38
N THR A 160 -15.02 11.97 4.58
CA THR A 160 -15.58 13.33 4.42
C THR A 160 -16.54 13.39 3.27
#